data_93900b51244c222807e33f9b04e68a9e
#
_entry.id   93900b51244c222807e33f9b04e68a9e
#
_cell.length_a   1.000
_cell.length_b   1.000
_cell.length_c   1.000
_cell.angle_alpha   90.00
_cell.angle_beta   90.00
_cell.angle_gamma   90.00
#
_symmetry.space_group_name_H-M   'P 1'
#
loop_
_entity.id
_entity.type
_entity.pdbx_description
1 polymer ?
#
loop_
_entity_poly.entity_id
_entity_poly.type
_entity_poly.pdbx_seq_one_letter_code
_entity_poly.pdbx_strand_id
1 'polypeptide(L)'
;VPKKFPLPKGASNPIDVLLENKRAELGLKSQSAAERTILLRRLYLDLIGLPPTRAQLTDTRPWNEIVDELLNNPQHGERWARHWMDVWRYTDWYGLGAQLRNSQKHIWHWRDWIVESLNEDKGYDRMILEMMAADELAPEDANALRATGFLARNYYLFNRTTWLDATIEHTGKAFIGLTLNCAKCHDHKYDPITHADYY
;
A
#
# COMPACT_ATOMS: atom_id res chain seq x y z
N VAL A 1 14.07 4.68 17.16
CA VAL A 1 15.05 4.14 16.20
C VAL A 1 15.03 2.63 16.34
N PRO A 2 14.73 1.85 15.29
CA PRO A 2 14.73 0.40 15.39
C PRO A 2 16.12 -0.07 15.83
N LYS A 3 16.18 -0.95 16.84
CA LYS A 3 17.45 -1.57 17.25
C LYS A 3 18.01 -2.34 16.06
N LYS A 4 19.27 -2.06 15.68
CA LYS A 4 19.95 -2.83 14.66
C LYS A 4 19.93 -4.31 15.07
N PHE A 5 19.40 -5.17 14.21
CA PHE A 5 19.41 -6.61 14.43
C PHE A 5 20.88 -7.08 14.37
N PRO A 6 21.39 -7.74 15.41
CA PRO A 6 22.78 -8.20 15.41
C PRO A 6 22.92 -9.32 14.38
N LEU A 7 23.69 -9.06 13.32
CA LEU A 7 24.02 -10.08 12.33
C LEU A 7 25.22 -10.92 12.78
N PRO A 8 25.14 -12.25 12.73
CA PRO A 8 26.29 -13.11 12.89
C PRO A 8 27.40 -12.81 11.87
N LYS A 9 28.62 -13.09 12.20
CA LYS A 9 29.75 -12.87 11.32
C LYS A 9 29.59 -13.66 10.01
N GLY A 10 29.58 -12.94 8.87
CA GLY A 10 29.35 -13.52 7.54
C GLY A 10 27.91 -13.52 7.04
N ALA A 11 26.93 -13.13 7.85
CA ALA A 11 25.55 -12.95 7.40
C ALA A 11 25.35 -11.53 6.83
N SER A 12 24.66 -11.43 5.70
CA SER A 12 24.36 -10.16 5.03
C SER A 12 22.92 -9.70 5.22
N ASN A 13 22.02 -10.63 5.57
CA ASN A 13 20.59 -10.36 5.66
C ASN A 13 19.99 -10.90 6.97
N PRO A 14 19.34 -10.06 7.79
CA PRO A 14 18.72 -10.50 9.05
C PRO A 14 17.59 -11.52 8.85
N ILE A 15 16.87 -11.46 7.73
CA ILE A 15 15.80 -12.41 7.41
C ILE A 15 16.34 -13.80 7.23
N ASP A 16 17.46 -13.94 6.51
CA ASP A 16 18.10 -15.25 6.30
C ASP A 16 18.55 -15.87 7.63
N VAL A 17 19.11 -15.04 8.53
CA VAL A 17 19.51 -15.50 9.87
C VAL A 17 18.32 -16.04 10.66
N LEU A 18 17.19 -15.33 10.65
CA LEU A 18 15.98 -15.77 11.35
C LEU A 18 15.42 -17.07 10.76
N LEU A 19 15.41 -17.16 9.43
CA LEU A 19 14.95 -18.36 8.71
C LEU A 19 15.85 -19.57 9.00
N GLU A 20 17.18 -19.41 8.95
CA GLU A 20 18.13 -20.49 9.22
C GLU A 20 18.05 -20.97 10.69
N ASN A 21 17.93 -20.05 11.64
CA ASN A 21 17.72 -20.41 13.05
C ASN A 21 16.44 -21.23 13.23
N LYS A 22 15.34 -20.81 12.58
CA LYS A 22 14.08 -21.55 12.68
C LYS A 22 14.13 -22.91 11.99
N ARG A 23 14.79 -22.99 10.84
CA ARG A 23 15.04 -24.27 10.16
C ARG A 23 15.85 -25.23 11.02
N ALA A 24 16.93 -24.74 11.65
CA ALA A 24 17.76 -25.54 12.54
C ALA A 24 16.96 -26.08 13.75
N GLU A 25 16.15 -25.22 14.37
CA GLU A 25 15.25 -25.60 15.47
C GLU A 25 14.28 -26.72 15.08
N LEU A 26 13.76 -26.67 13.86
CA LEU A 26 12.80 -27.64 13.33
C LEU A 26 13.43 -28.85 12.62
N GLY A 27 14.75 -28.94 12.55
CA GLY A 27 15.47 -29.99 11.83
C GLY A 27 15.25 -29.97 10.30
N LEU A 28 14.89 -28.79 9.73
CA LEU A 28 14.63 -28.62 8.31
C LEU A 28 15.91 -28.22 7.56
N LYS A 29 16.05 -28.72 6.34
CA LYS A 29 17.13 -28.32 5.42
C LYS A 29 16.61 -27.34 4.38
N SER A 30 17.42 -26.34 4.04
CA SER A 30 17.15 -25.43 2.92
C SER A 30 17.12 -26.22 1.61
N GLN A 31 16.18 -25.89 0.73
CA GLN A 31 16.19 -26.40 -0.64
C GLN A 31 17.25 -25.68 -1.47
N SER A 32 17.69 -26.31 -2.56
CA SER A 32 18.55 -25.65 -3.54
C SER A 32 17.86 -24.43 -4.16
N ALA A 33 18.65 -23.45 -4.60
CA ALA A 33 18.12 -22.31 -5.32
C ALA A 33 17.33 -22.76 -6.56
N ALA A 34 16.20 -22.10 -6.84
CA ALA A 34 15.44 -22.35 -8.03
C ALA A 34 16.22 -21.96 -9.30
N GLU A 35 15.92 -22.62 -10.43
CA GLU A 35 16.50 -22.28 -11.72
C GLU A 35 16.19 -20.81 -12.10
N ARG A 36 17.12 -20.20 -12.85
CA ARG A 36 17.03 -18.80 -13.25
C ARG A 36 15.70 -18.47 -13.98
N THR A 37 15.25 -19.36 -14.85
CA THR A 37 13.98 -19.20 -15.58
C THR A 37 12.77 -19.10 -14.65
N ILE A 38 12.76 -19.90 -13.57
CA ILE A 38 11.72 -19.85 -12.54
C ILE A 38 11.82 -18.55 -11.75
N LEU A 39 13.03 -18.13 -11.38
CA LEU A 39 13.26 -16.88 -10.66
C LEU A 39 12.83 -15.67 -11.51
N LEU A 40 13.20 -15.63 -12.79
CA LEU A 40 12.77 -14.57 -13.71
C LEU A 40 11.25 -14.51 -13.82
N ARG A 41 10.59 -15.67 -14.00
CA ARG A 41 9.13 -15.71 -14.04
C ARG A 41 8.49 -15.13 -12.78
N ARG A 42 8.99 -15.48 -11.59
CA ARG A 42 8.52 -14.93 -10.31
C ARG A 42 8.74 -13.43 -10.25
N LEU A 43 9.93 -12.96 -10.58
CA LEU A 43 10.30 -11.56 -10.56
C LEU A 43 9.33 -10.70 -11.41
N TYR A 44 9.07 -11.10 -12.65
CA TYR A 44 8.16 -10.40 -13.55
C TYR A 44 6.73 -10.37 -13.00
N LEU A 45 6.23 -11.50 -12.51
CA LEU A 45 4.88 -11.57 -11.93
C LEU A 45 4.75 -10.75 -10.65
N ASP A 46 5.79 -10.69 -9.83
CA ASP A 46 5.77 -9.93 -8.59
C ASP A 46 5.88 -8.42 -8.85
N LEU A 47 6.80 -7.98 -9.71
CA LEU A 47 7.07 -6.56 -9.91
C LEU A 47 6.08 -5.88 -10.85
N ILE A 48 5.71 -6.51 -11.97
CA ILE A 48 4.85 -5.90 -12.98
C ILE A 48 3.54 -6.66 -13.25
N GLY A 49 3.34 -7.81 -12.59
CA GLY A 49 2.10 -8.59 -12.70
C GLY A 49 1.93 -9.35 -14.01
N LEU A 50 2.91 -9.30 -14.92
CA LEU A 50 2.88 -9.95 -16.23
C LEU A 50 3.94 -11.04 -16.35
N PRO A 51 3.68 -12.13 -17.06
CA PRO A 51 4.69 -13.14 -17.32
C PRO A 51 5.76 -12.58 -18.27
N PRO A 52 7.04 -12.97 -18.09
CA PRO A 52 8.09 -12.61 -19.04
C PRO A 52 7.86 -13.25 -20.41
N THR A 53 8.30 -12.56 -21.44
CA THR A 53 8.39 -13.12 -22.80
C THR A 53 9.45 -14.22 -22.88
N ARG A 54 9.45 -15.00 -23.95
CA ARG A 54 10.46 -16.05 -24.17
C ARG A 54 11.89 -15.50 -24.16
N ALA A 55 12.12 -14.32 -24.74
CA ALA A 55 13.42 -13.66 -24.73
C ALA A 55 13.86 -13.26 -23.31
N GLN A 56 12.94 -12.70 -22.52
CA GLN A 56 13.19 -12.29 -21.13
C GLN A 56 13.47 -13.48 -20.20
N LEU A 57 12.89 -14.66 -20.48
CA LEU A 57 13.21 -15.89 -19.72
C LEU A 57 14.65 -16.37 -19.92
N THR A 58 15.31 -15.97 -21.00
CA THR A 58 16.70 -16.31 -21.32
C THR A 58 17.68 -15.17 -21.03
N ASP A 59 17.23 -14.11 -20.35
CA ASP A 59 18.05 -12.96 -19.99
C ASP A 59 19.17 -13.39 -19.02
N THR A 60 20.41 -13.10 -19.39
CA THR A 60 21.61 -13.45 -18.62
C THR A 60 22.26 -12.26 -17.93
N ARG A 61 21.68 -11.05 -18.07
CA ARG A 61 22.20 -9.84 -17.40
C ARG A 61 22.26 -10.03 -15.88
N PRO A 62 23.06 -9.23 -15.17
CA PRO A 62 23.07 -9.18 -13.71
C PRO A 62 21.66 -9.01 -13.15
N TRP A 63 21.40 -9.72 -12.04
CA TRP A 63 20.05 -9.76 -11.44
C TRP A 63 19.51 -8.37 -11.07
N ASN A 64 20.36 -7.53 -10.48
CA ASN A 64 20.03 -6.16 -10.09
C ASN A 64 19.62 -5.29 -11.27
N GLU A 65 20.26 -5.43 -12.43
CA GLU A 65 19.89 -4.66 -13.63
C GLU A 65 18.47 -4.98 -14.11
N ILE A 66 18.09 -6.27 -14.04
CA ILE A 66 16.74 -6.70 -14.40
C ILE A 66 15.71 -6.19 -13.38
N VAL A 67 16.06 -6.24 -12.09
CA VAL A 67 15.21 -5.72 -11.02
C VAL A 67 15.00 -4.22 -11.21
N ASP A 68 16.07 -3.45 -11.43
CA ASP A 68 16.01 -2.00 -11.59
C ASP A 68 15.19 -1.62 -12.85
N GLU A 69 15.34 -2.37 -13.94
CA GLU A 69 14.53 -2.17 -15.16
C GLU A 69 13.03 -2.39 -14.87
N LEU A 70 12.67 -3.43 -14.13
CA LEU A 70 11.27 -3.72 -13.82
C LEU A 70 10.68 -2.76 -12.79
N LEU A 71 11.45 -2.27 -11.83
CA LEU A 71 11.02 -1.24 -10.90
C LEU A 71 10.76 0.10 -11.59
N ASN A 72 11.53 0.42 -12.64
CA ASN A 72 11.34 1.62 -13.46
C ASN A 72 10.26 1.45 -14.56
N ASN A 73 9.66 0.27 -14.68
CA ASN A 73 8.60 0.03 -15.66
C ASN A 73 7.28 0.62 -15.17
N PRO A 74 6.54 1.41 -15.97
CA PRO A 74 5.24 1.98 -15.58
C PRO A 74 4.22 0.95 -15.09
N GLN A 75 4.31 -0.29 -15.56
CA GLN A 75 3.45 -1.39 -15.11
C GLN A 75 3.71 -1.78 -13.64
N HIS A 76 4.85 -1.38 -13.05
CA HIS A 76 5.12 -1.56 -11.64
C HIS A 76 4.08 -0.81 -10.79
N GLY A 77 3.86 0.47 -11.07
CA GLY A 77 2.83 1.25 -10.39
C GLY A 77 1.43 0.69 -10.60
N GLU A 78 1.08 0.29 -11.83
CA GLU A 78 -0.23 -0.34 -12.10
C GLU A 78 -0.44 -1.63 -11.29
N ARG A 79 0.60 -2.47 -11.22
CA ARG A 79 0.56 -3.73 -10.45
C ARG A 79 0.40 -3.48 -8.96
N TRP A 80 1.21 -2.59 -8.38
CA TRP A 80 1.26 -2.36 -6.95
C TRP A 80 0.15 -1.44 -6.45
N ALA A 81 -0.30 -0.50 -7.27
CA ALA A 81 -1.45 0.36 -6.96
C ALA A 81 -2.70 -0.45 -6.62
N ARG A 82 -2.92 -1.61 -7.27
CA ARG A 82 -4.04 -2.47 -6.95
C ARG A 82 -4.05 -2.90 -5.48
N HIS A 83 -2.90 -3.28 -4.93
CA HIS A 83 -2.82 -3.70 -3.53
C HIS A 83 -3.11 -2.54 -2.57
N TRP A 84 -2.58 -1.35 -2.87
CA TRP A 84 -2.87 -0.15 -2.10
C TRP A 84 -4.33 0.31 -2.23
N MET A 85 -4.90 0.22 -3.42
CA MET A 85 -6.32 0.50 -3.65
C MET A 85 -7.23 -0.41 -2.82
N ASP A 86 -6.90 -1.68 -2.64
CA ASP A 86 -7.64 -2.58 -1.75
C ASP A 86 -7.57 -2.11 -0.29
N VAL A 87 -6.37 -1.73 0.20
CA VAL A 87 -6.17 -1.22 1.57
C VAL A 87 -6.91 0.12 1.78
N TRP A 88 -6.82 1.02 0.81
CA TRP A 88 -7.43 2.35 0.87
C TRP A 88 -8.88 2.37 0.38
N ARG A 89 -9.44 1.21 0.01
CA ARG A 89 -10.83 1.03 -0.39
C ARG A 89 -11.23 1.83 -1.63
N TYR A 90 -10.34 1.95 -2.59
CA TYR A 90 -10.68 2.54 -3.88
C TYR A 90 -11.73 1.70 -4.61
N THR A 91 -12.66 2.35 -5.28
CA THR A 91 -13.56 1.75 -6.27
C THR A 91 -14.07 2.83 -7.22
N ASP A 92 -14.21 2.51 -8.49
CA ASP A 92 -14.78 3.42 -9.51
C ASP A 92 -16.25 3.69 -9.28
N TRP A 93 -16.97 2.74 -8.71
CA TRP A 93 -18.40 2.80 -8.47
C TRP A 93 -18.79 2.33 -7.07
N TYR A 94 -19.76 3.00 -6.51
CA TYR A 94 -20.18 2.76 -5.14
C TYR A 94 -21.60 2.17 -4.98
N GLY A 95 -22.37 2.03 -6.04
CA GLY A 95 -23.71 1.45 -6.03
C GLY A 95 -24.84 2.37 -5.54
N LEU A 96 -24.54 3.51 -4.91
CA LEU A 96 -25.51 4.54 -4.57
C LEU A 96 -25.40 5.67 -5.60
N GLY A 97 -26.51 6.09 -6.18
CA GLY A 97 -26.52 7.07 -7.27
C GLY A 97 -25.78 8.38 -6.98
N ALA A 98 -25.53 9.17 -8.01
CA ALA A 98 -24.82 10.44 -7.94
C ALA A 98 -25.41 11.44 -6.93
N GLN A 99 -26.69 11.31 -6.61
CA GLN A 99 -27.37 12.12 -5.62
C GLN A 99 -26.82 12.00 -4.21
N LEU A 100 -26.27 10.83 -3.85
CA LEU A 100 -25.70 10.55 -2.52
C LEU A 100 -24.17 10.69 -2.47
N ARG A 101 -23.51 10.57 -3.61
CA ARG A 101 -22.07 10.43 -3.72
C ARG A 101 -21.49 11.22 -4.90
N ASN A 102 -21.71 12.53 -4.93
CA ASN A 102 -21.23 13.41 -6.01
C ASN A 102 -19.73 13.29 -6.29
N SER A 103 -18.93 13.04 -5.26
CA SER A 103 -17.48 12.90 -5.38
C SER A 103 -17.03 11.74 -6.26
N GLN A 104 -17.85 10.72 -6.43
CA GLN A 104 -17.44 9.49 -7.13
C GLN A 104 -17.34 9.63 -8.65
N LYS A 105 -18.01 10.60 -9.22
CA LYS A 105 -17.90 10.89 -10.66
C LYS A 105 -16.45 11.10 -11.11
N HIS A 106 -15.60 11.61 -10.24
CA HIS A 106 -14.23 11.97 -10.53
C HIS A 106 -13.19 11.20 -9.68
N ILE A 107 -13.61 10.15 -8.97
CA ILE A 107 -12.74 9.39 -8.07
C ILE A 107 -11.56 8.72 -8.78
N TRP A 108 -11.68 8.46 -10.09
CA TRP A 108 -10.60 7.90 -10.90
C TRP A 108 -9.33 8.75 -10.93
N HIS A 109 -9.41 10.05 -10.68
CA HIS A 109 -8.25 10.90 -10.51
C HIS A 109 -7.36 10.45 -9.35
N TRP A 110 -7.97 9.96 -8.27
CA TRP A 110 -7.22 9.40 -7.15
C TRP A 110 -6.54 8.08 -7.49
N ARG A 111 -7.19 7.21 -8.27
CA ARG A 111 -6.54 5.99 -8.79
C ARG A 111 -5.28 6.32 -9.57
N ASP A 112 -5.39 7.25 -10.51
CA ASP A 112 -4.27 7.63 -11.36
C ASP A 112 -3.14 8.26 -10.53
N TRP A 113 -3.48 9.09 -9.54
CA TRP A 113 -2.50 9.63 -8.59
C TRP A 113 -1.77 8.51 -7.81
N ILE A 114 -2.47 7.45 -7.38
CA ILE A 114 -1.85 6.30 -6.70
C ILE A 114 -0.82 5.63 -7.61
N VAL A 115 -1.19 5.33 -8.84
CA VAL A 115 -0.30 4.68 -9.83
C VAL A 115 0.92 5.54 -10.10
N GLU A 116 0.71 6.82 -10.37
CA GLU A 116 1.78 7.79 -10.64
C GLU A 116 2.72 7.95 -9.44
N SER A 117 2.18 8.10 -8.23
CA SER A 117 2.97 8.21 -7.00
C SER A 117 3.87 7.00 -6.76
N LEU A 118 3.41 5.80 -7.07
CA LEU A 118 4.22 4.58 -6.96
C LEU A 118 5.32 4.52 -8.03
N ASN A 119 5.03 4.95 -9.26
CA ASN A 119 6.02 5.01 -10.33
C ASN A 119 7.07 6.11 -10.11
N GLU A 120 6.73 7.15 -9.35
CA GLU A 120 7.64 8.23 -8.94
C GLU A 120 8.41 7.90 -7.66
N ASP A 121 8.20 6.72 -7.08
CA ASP A 121 8.76 6.30 -5.78
C ASP A 121 8.48 7.34 -4.67
N LYS A 122 7.29 7.94 -4.69
CA LYS A 122 6.86 8.93 -3.69
C LYS A 122 6.86 8.30 -2.30
N GLY A 123 7.50 8.96 -1.33
CA GLY A 123 7.56 8.51 0.05
C GLY A 123 6.17 8.24 0.64
N TYR A 124 6.00 7.12 1.32
CA TYR A 124 4.71 6.71 1.89
C TYR A 124 4.15 7.71 2.90
N ASP A 125 5.01 8.32 3.69
CA ASP A 125 4.66 9.41 4.61
C ASP A 125 4.07 10.61 3.86
N ARG A 126 4.67 11.00 2.73
CA ARG A 126 4.15 12.06 1.86
C ARG A 126 2.82 11.67 1.25
N MET A 127 2.65 10.42 0.82
CA MET A 127 1.38 9.94 0.30
C MET A 127 0.26 10.03 1.34
N ILE A 128 0.51 9.67 2.60
CA ILE A 128 -0.47 9.81 3.68
C ILE A 128 -0.84 11.28 3.89
N LEU A 129 0.16 12.16 3.97
CA LEU A 129 -0.07 13.59 4.17
C LEU A 129 -0.93 14.20 3.05
N GLU A 130 -0.64 13.86 1.79
CA GLU A 130 -1.43 14.33 0.66
C GLU A 130 -2.85 13.76 0.68
N MET A 131 -3.05 12.50 1.02
CA MET A 131 -4.38 11.89 1.14
C MET A 131 -5.22 12.53 2.24
N MET A 132 -4.61 12.98 3.31
CA MET A 132 -5.31 13.53 4.48
C MET A 132 -5.48 15.04 4.43
N ALA A 133 -4.58 15.78 3.81
CA ALA A 133 -4.51 17.23 3.95
C ALA A 133 -3.88 17.96 2.75
N ALA A 134 -3.94 17.43 1.52
CA ALA A 134 -3.34 18.13 0.37
C ALA A 134 -3.99 19.49 0.10
N ASP A 135 -5.26 19.65 0.42
CA ASP A 135 -6.00 20.92 0.33
C ASP A 135 -5.46 22.01 1.27
N GLU A 136 -4.85 21.63 2.38
CA GLU A 136 -4.18 22.56 3.31
C GLU A 136 -2.68 22.70 2.99
N LEU A 137 -2.01 21.62 2.62
CA LEU A 137 -0.56 21.58 2.40
C LEU A 137 -0.14 22.17 1.05
N ALA A 138 -0.95 21.99 0.02
CA ALA A 138 -0.63 22.37 -1.35
C ALA A 138 -1.91 22.73 -2.15
N PRO A 139 -2.70 23.75 -1.71
CA PRO A 139 -4.00 24.06 -2.30
C PRO A 139 -3.96 24.45 -3.76
N GLU A 140 -2.82 24.90 -4.26
CA GLU A 140 -2.63 25.28 -5.67
C GLU A 140 -2.06 24.12 -6.53
N ASP A 141 -1.70 23.00 -5.92
CA ASP A 141 -1.19 21.82 -6.63
C ASP A 141 -2.32 20.85 -6.98
N ALA A 142 -2.82 20.98 -8.20
CA ALA A 142 -3.89 20.11 -8.70
C ALA A 142 -3.52 18.62 -8.67
N ASN A 143 -2.24 18.28 -8.76
CA ASN A 143 -1.79 16.90 -8.68
C ASN A 143 -1.87 16.36 -7.24
N ALA A 144 -1.37 17.11 -6.27
CA ALA A 144 -1.49 16.75 -4.86
C ALA A 144 -2.96 16.66 -4.41
N LEU A 145 -3.82 17.58 -4.87
CA LEU A 145 -5.24 17.59 -4.55
C LEU A 145 -5.98 16.30 -4.97
N ARG A 146 -5.51 15.59 -6.00
CA ARG A 146 -6.08 14.29 -6.42
C ARG A 146 -6.01 13.24 -5.30
N ALA A 147 -5.02 13.35 -4.41
CA ALA A 147 -4.86 12.46 -3.26
C ALA A 147 -6.03 12.51 -2.29
N THR A 148 -6.69 13.67 -2.13
CA THR A 148 -7.84 13.85 -1.23
C THR A 148 -9.05 13.00 -1.64
N GLY A 149 -8.97 12.30 -2.77
CA GLY A 149 -9.90 11.25 -3.15
C GLY A 149 -10.11 10.20 -2.05
N PHE A 150 -9.10 9.96 -1.20
CA PHE A 150 -9.24 9.13 0.00
C PHE A 150 -10.36 9.61 0.93
N LEU A 151 -10.43 10.90 1.22
CA LEU A 151 -11.48 11.51 2.05
C LEU A 151 -12.80 11.61 1.26
N ALA A 152 -12.73 12.04 0.00
CA ALA A 152 -13.89 12.17 -0.88
C ALA A 152 -14.60 10.84 -1.11
N ARG A 153 -13.87 9.71 -1.08
CA ARG A 153 -14.42 8.36 -1.21
C ARG A 153 -15.52 8.07 -0.19
N ASN A 154 -15.42 8.62 1.01
CA ASN A 154 -16.35 8.40 2.11
C ASN A 154 -17.46 9.48 2.18
N TYR A 155 -17.40 10.51 1.31
CA TYR A 155 -18.36 11.61 1.33
C TYR A 155 -19.81 11.12 1.25
N TYR A 156 -20.66 11.66 2.14
CA TYR A 156 -22.08 11.36 2.18
C TYR A 156 -22.89 12.67 2.31
N LEU A 157 -23.61 13.02 1.26
CA LEU A 157 -24.25 14.33 1.11
C LEU A 157 -25.21 14.70 2.25
N PHE A 158 -25.99 13.73 2.73
CA PHE A 158 -27.11 14.03 3.64
C PHE A 158 -26.78 13.95 5.12
N ASN A 159 -25.61 13.42 5.49
CA ASN A 159 -25.24 13.25 6.88
C ASN A 159 -23.73 13.38 7.08
N ARG A 160 -23.32 14.56 7.57
CA ARG A 160 -21.92 14.83 7.87
C ARG A 160 -21.33 13.87 8.89
N THR A 161 -22.10 13.49 9.92
CA THR A 161 -21.62 12.56 10.94
C THR A 161 -21.29 11.20 10.34
N THR A 162 -22.15 10.68 9.45
CA THR A 162 -21.86 9.41 8.74
C THR A 162 -20.58 9.50 7.92
N TRP A 163 -20.33 10.62 7.28
CA TRP A 163 -19.07 10.83 6.54
C TRP A 163 -17.85 10.89 7.47
N LEU A 164 -17.93 11.65 8.56
CA LEU A 164 -16.84 11.74 9.54
C LEU A 164 -16.56 10.39 10.20
N ASP A 165 -17.59 9.66 10.62
CA ASP A 165 -17.43 8.29 11.17
C ASP A 165 -16.72 7.36 10.19
N ALA A 166 -17.13 7.38 8.92
CA ALA A 166 -16.48 6.58 7.89
C ALA A 166 -15.02 7.01 7.65
N THR A 167 -14.73 8.31 7.74
CA THR A 167 -13.36 8.83 7.61
C THR A 167 -12.47 8.33 8.74
N ILE A 168 -12.92 8.41 10.00
CA ILE A 168 -12.19 7.92 11.18
C ILE A 168 -11.97 6.40 11.04
N GLU A 169 -13.02 5.64 10.76
CA GLU A 169 -12.95 4.19 10.62
C GLU A 169 -11.91 3.78 9.58
N HIS A 170 -11.94 4.40 8.41
CA HIS A 170 -11.09 3.98 7.30
C HIS A 170 -9.67 4.49 7.42
N THR A 171 -9.45 5.65 8.03
CA THR A 171 -8.12 6.15 8.38
C THR A 171 -7.44 5.21 9.37
N GLY A 172 -8.14 4.82 10.43
CA GLY A 172 -7.63 3.86 11.41
C GLY A 172 -7.24 2.52 10.78
N LYS A 173 -8.12 1.94 9.96
CA LYS A 173 -7.86 0.67 9.28
C LYS A 173 -6.74 0.75 8.25
N ALA A 174 -6.71 1.82 7.45
CA ALA A 174 -5.78 1.95 6.34
C ALA A 174 -4.33 2.24 6.78
N PHE A 175 -4.14 3.07 7.81
CA PHE A 175 -2.81 3.60 8.13
C PHE A 175 -2.20 3.04 9.41
N ILE A 176 -3.02 2.63 10.37
CA ILE A 176 -2.53 2.11 11.67
C ILE A 176 -3.02 0.68 11.97
N GLY A 177 -3.86 0.10 11.12
CA GLY A 177 -4.35 -1.28 11.30
C GLY A 177 -5.28 -1.46 12.50
N LEU A 178 -5.91 -0.38 12.99
CA LEU A 178 -6.79 -0.39 14.15
C LEU A 178 -8.26 -0.21 13.74
N THR A 179 -9.15 -0.82 14.52
CA THR A 179 -10.60 -0.63 14.40
C THR A 179 -11.07 0.35 15.47
N LEU A 180 -11.48 1.56 15.06
CA LEU A 180 -11.84 2.64 15.99
C LEU A 180 -13.34 2.67 16.33
N ASN A 181 -14.18 1.90 15.67
CA ASN A 181 -15.63 1.99 15.74
C ASN A 181 -16.22 1.80 17.15
N CYS A 182 -15.60 0.94 17.99
CA CYS A 182 -16.05 0.73 19.38
C CYS A 182 -15.90 2.01 20.20
N ALA A 183 -14.84 2.78 19.93
CA ALA A 183 -14.53 4.01 20.66
C ALA A 183 -15.54 5.13 20.43
N LYS A 184 -16.40 5.01 19.42
CA LYS A 184 -17.52 5.93 19.20
C LYS A 184 -18.51 6.00 20.36
N CYS A 185 -18.71 4.91 21.10
CA CYS A 185 -19.72 4.82 22.15
C CYS A 185 -19.13 4.61 23.56
N HIS A 186 -17.95 4.01 23.66
CA HIS A 186 -17.26 3.71 24.92
C HIS A 186 -15.78 3.47 24.62
N ASP A 187 -14.92 3.51 25.64
CA ASP A 187 -13.49 3.20 25.49
C ASP A 187 -13.30 1.82 24.84
N HIS A 188 -12.30 1.72 23.95
CA HIS A 188 -12.02 0.49 23.24
C HIS A 188 -11.68 -0.64 24.23
N LYS A 189 -12.23 -1.85 23.99
CA LYS A 189 -12.15 -2.94 24.98
C LYS A 189 -10.73 -3.46 25.21
N TYR A 190 -9.89 -3.44 24.19
CA TYR A 190 -8.57 -4.08 24.22
C TYR A 190 -7.42 -3.10 24.00
N ASP A 191 -7.62 -2.10 23.15
CA ASP A 191 -6.61 -1.14 22.77
C ASP A 191 -6.74 0.14 23.61
N PRO A 192 -5.64 0.86 23.90
CA PRO A 192 -5.65 2.09 24.69
C PRO A 192 -6.21 3.29 23.91
N ILE A 193 -7.42 3.12 23.39
CA ILE A 193 -8.16 4.14 22.62
C ILE A 193 -9.41 4.48 23.41
N THR A 194 -9.48 5.71 23.89
CA THR A 194 -10.62 6.19 24.66
C THR A 194 -11.74 6.69 23.74
N HIS A 195 -12.95 6.80 24.31
CA HIS A 195 -14.05 7.47 23.62
C HIS A 195 -13.69 8.93 23.25
N ALA A 196 -12.88 9.61 24.06
CA ALA A 196 -12.42 10.96 23.79
C ALA A 196 -11.44 11.03 22.59
N ASP A 197 -10.65 9.98 22.36
CA ASP A 197 -9.72 9.93 21.21
C ASP A 197 -10.45 9.76 19.87
N TYR A 198 -11.72 9.32 19.92
CA TYR A 198 -12.55 9.16 18.70
C TYR A 198 -13.05 10.50 18.16
N TYR A 199 -13.30 11.51 19.01
CA TYR A 199 -13.89 12.81 18.68
C TYR A 199 -12.88 13.95 18.71
#